data_89c7a810a6eb1281ecddd3ce1e292eaa
#
_entry.id   89c7a810a6eb1281ecddd3ce1e292eaa
#
_cell.length_a   1.000
_cell.length_b   1.000
_cell.length_c   1.000
_cell.angle_alpha   90.00
_cell.angle_beta   90.00
_cell.angle_gamma   90.00
#
_symmetry.space_group_name_H-M   'P 1'
#
loop_
_entity.id
_entity.type
_entity.pdbx_description
1 polymer ?
#
loop_
_entity_poly.entity_id
_entity_poly.type
_entity_poly.pdbx_seq_one_letter_code
_entity_poly.pdbx_strand_id
1 'polypeptide(L)'
;MAGDRFLSVDGHRVLVYGNARFYLDRAGETIDFVVERDGQRVELKDVHLPYQERTDEEGRFTRLRGLTMSSVSEPTGFWGKLGYAWNTCLDFVRMVWVSLGDLLTGAVGLRDLSGPVGIVNIMGEVGSHSPTLYDAAWNLGYLAALIAVNLAVMNLLPLPALDGGRVFFLLLNGLLYGLFRKKIDARYEGYVH
;
A
#
# COMPACT_ATOMS: atom_id res chain seq x y z
N MET A 1 18.83 -13.80 -8.83
CA MET A 1 20.18 -13.47 -9.32
C MET A 1 20.27 -11.96 -9.55
N ALA A 2 21.47 -11.39 -9.66
CA ALA A 2 21.60 -9.99 -10.06
C ALA A 2 21.02 -9.81 -11.47
N GLY A 3 20.20 -8.79 -11.70
CA GLY A 3 19.51 -8.55 -12.97
C GLY A 3 18.08 -9.10 -13.07
N ASP A 4 17.63 -9.90 -12.12
CA ASP A 4 16.24 -10.37 -12.07
C ASP A 4 15.28 -9.20 -11.79
N ARG A 5 14.19 -9.11 -12.56
CA ARG A 5 13.11 -8.16 -12.32
C ARG A 5 11.96 -8.88 -11.58
N PHE A 6 11.60 -8.40 -10.42
CA PHE A 6 10.49 -8.98 -9.63
C PHE A 6 9.14 -8.71 -10.30
N LEU A 7 8.38 -9.78 -10.56
CA LEU A 7 7.03 -9.73 -11.08
C LEU A 7 5.98 -10.02 -10.00
N SER A 8 6.28 -10.92 -9.06
CA SER A 8 5.43 -11.15 -7.88
C SER A 8 6.25 -11.65 -6.69
N VAL A 9 5.71 -11.41 -5.48
CA VAL A 9 6.20 -11.87 -4.18
C VAL A 9 5.02 -12.51 -3.46
N ASP A 10 5.12 -13.77 -3.05
CA ASP A 10 4.05 -14.56 -2.40
C ASP A 10 2.69 -14.43 -3.11
N GLY A 11 2.68 -14.57 -4.44
CA GLY A 11 1.48 -14.44 -5.25
C GLY A 11 0.99 -12.98 -5.47
N HIS A 12 1.56 -12.01 -4.77
CA HIS A 12 1.21 -10.60 -4.92
C HIS A 12 2.02 -9.96 -6.06
N ARG A 13 1.32 -9.42 -7.06
CA ARG A 13 1.96 -8.79 -8.21
C ARG A 13 2.71 -7.52 -7.80
N VAL A 14 3.98 -7.43 -8.19
CA VAL A 14 4.82 -6.25 -8.02
C VAL A 14 4.52 -5.26 -9.15
N LEU A 15 4.10 -4.05 -8.81
CA LEU A 15 3.81 -2.97 -9.76
C LEU A 15 4.88 -1.88 -9.70
N VAL A 16 5.38 -1.59 -8.51
CA VAL A 16 6.41 -0.58 -8.23
C VAL A 16 7.38 -1.11 -7.16
N TYR A 17 8.54 -0.47 -7.04
CA TYR A 17 9.58 -0.89 -6.10
C TYR A 17 9.09 -0.97 -4.63
N GLY A 18 8.34 0.04 -4.19
CA GLY A 18 7.82 0.10 -2.81
C GLY A 18 6.93 -1.08 -2.44
N ASN A 19 6.16 -1.57 -3.39
CA ASN A 19 5.26 -2.70 -3.25
C ASN A 19 6.02 -4.03 -3.06
N ALA A 20 7.12 -4.24 -3.80
CA ALA A 20 7.95 -5.43 -3.60
C ALA A 20 8.50 -5.51 -2.16
N ARG A 21 9.00 -4.39 -1.64
CA ARG A 21 9.51 -4.31 -0.28
C ARG A 21 8.41 -4.53 0.75
N PHE A 22 7.25 -3.90 0.56
CA PHE A 22 6.09 -4.04 1.44
C PHE A 22 5.64 -5.50 1.61
N TYR A 23 5.56 -6.28 0.52
CA TYR A 23 5.22 -7.70 0.60
C TYR A 23 6.36 -8.55 1.16
N LEU A 24 7.60 -8.23 0.84
CA LEU A 24 8.76 -8.89 1.44
C LEU A 24 8.80 -8.75 2.96
N ASP A 25 8.53 -7.56 3.48
CA ASP A 25 8.55 -7.31 4.92
C ASP A 25 7.44 -8.05 5.68
N ARG A 26 6.38 -8.46 4.98
CA ARG A 26 5.27 -9.24 5.54
C ARG A 26 5.37 -10.74 5.31
N ALA A 27 6.17 -11.18 4.34
CA ALA A 27 6.32 -12.59 4.01
C ALA A 27 6.96 -13.39 5.16
N GLY A 28 6.66 -14.69 5.21
CA GLY A 28 7.31 -15.64 6.13
C GLY A 28 8.81 -15.83 5.82
N GLU A 29 9.45 -16.80 6.45
CA GLU A 29 10.86 -17.14 6.16
C GLU A 29 11.04 -17.81 4.80
N THR A 30 9.99 -18.40 4.27
CA THR A 30 9.94 -19.05 2.96
C THR A 30 9.03 -18.25 2.05
N ILE A 31 9.51 -17.86 0.88
CA ILE A 31 8.86 -16.90 0.00
C ILE A 31 8.86 -17.43 -1.43
N ASP A 32 7.73 -17.31 -2.11
CA ASP A 32 7.60 -17.61 -3.53
C ASP A 32 7.83 -16.35 -4.36
N PHE A 33 8.72 -16.43 -5.33
CA PHE A 33 8.98 -15.34 -6.26
C PHE A 33 8.63 -15.72 -7.69
N VAL A 34 8.11 -14.77 -8.43
CA VAL A 34 8.13 -14.81 -9.89
C VAL A 34 9.00 -13.66 -10.37
N VAL A 35 10.02 -13.99 -11.12
CA VAL A 35 10.96 -13.01 -11.66
C VAL A 35 11.03 -13.11 -13.19
N GLU A 36 11.39 -12.01 -13.82
CA GLU A 36 11.79 -11.99 -15.21
C GLU A 36 13.32 -12.00 -15.27
N ARG A 37 13.86 -13.01 -15.93
CA ARG A 37 15.29 -13.24 -16.13
C ARG A 37 15.54 -13.44 -17.62
N ASP A 38 16.37 -12.61 -18.23
CA ASP A 38 16.68 -12.66 -19.67
C ASP A 38 15.41 -12.69 -20.55
N GLY A 39 14.37 -11.94 -20.15
CA GLY A 39 13.08 -11.90 -20.86
C GLY A 39 12.18 -13.13 -20.64
N GLN A 40 12.58 -14.08 -19.81
CA GLN A 40 11.79 -15.25 -19.47
C GLN A 40 11.22 -15.17 -18.05
N ARG A 41 9.98 -15.63 -17.90
CA ARG A 41 9.34 -15.74 -16.59
C ARG A 41 9.85 -17.00 -15.87
N VAL A 42 10.44 -16.81 -14.69
CA VAL A 42 10.98 -17.86 -13.84
C VAL A 42 10.23 -17.86 -12.51
N GLU A 43 9.70 -19.02 -12.11
CA GLU A 43 9.08 -19.22 -10.81
C GLU A 43 10.10 -19.84 -9.86
N LEU A 44 10.33 -19.18 -8.74
CA LEU A 44 11.19 -19.62 -7.64
C LEU A 44 10.31 -19.91 -6.45
N LYS A 45 10.14 -21.17 -6.11
CA LYS A 45 9.30 -21.62 -4.99
C LYS A 45 10.13 -21.93 -3.77
N ASP A 46 9.52 -21.70 -2.61
CA ASP A 46 10.08 -22.05 -1.30
C ASP A 46 11.48 -21.47 -1.07
N VAL A 47 11.73 -20.24 -1.51
CA VAL A 47 13.02 -19.58 -1.31
C VAL A 47 13.15 -19.20 0.15
N HIS A 48 14.07 -19.84 0.86
CA HIS A 48 14.35 -19.56 2.26
C HIS A 48 15.16 -18.26 2.42
N LEU A 49 14.53 -17.23 2.96
CA LEU A 49 15.08 -15.90 3.21
C LEU A 49 14.77 -15.45 4.63
N PRO A 50 15.49 -15.98 5.62
CA PRO A 50 15.28 -15.60 7.02
C PRO A 50 15.69 -14.16 7.25
N TYR A 51 15.08 -13.53 8.25
CA TYR A 51 15.52 -12.22 8.72
C TYR A 51 16.89 -12.35 9.39
N GLN A 52 17.79 -11.44 9.02
CA GLN A 52 19.07 -11.24 9.69
C GLN A 52 18.97 -9.96 10.51
N GLU A 53 19.23 -10.07 11.80
CA GLU A 53 19.31 -8.90 12.66
C GLU A 53 20.69 -8.25 12.47
N ARG A 54 20.71 -7.00 12.08
CA ARG A 54 21.90 -6.19 11.95
C ARG A 54 21.74 -4.94 12.78
N THR A 55 22.76 -4.63 13.55
CA THR A 55 22.84 -3.36 14.27
C THR A 55 23.60 -2.37 13.38
N ASP A 56 23.02 -1.20 13.13
CA ASP A 56 23.72 -0.13 12.42
C ASP A 56 24.78 0.54 13.31
N GLU A 57 25.56 1.45 12.73
CA GLU A 57 26.63 2.17 13.45
C GLU A 57 26.08 3.07 14.58
N GLU A 58 24.77 3.36 14.55
CA GLU A 58 24.06 4.16 15.56
C GLU A 58 23.38 3.29 16.64
N GLY A 59 23.62 1.96 16.63
CA GLY A 59 23.08 1.03 17.61
C GLY A 59 21.61 0.63 17.40
N ARG A 60 21.01 0.98 16.26
CA ARG A 60 19.62 0.63 15.94
C ARG A 60 19.55 -0.78 15.35
N PHE A 61 18.64 -1.59 15.85
CA PHE A 61 18.38 -2.92 15.31
C PHE A 61 17.59 -2.81 14.01
N THR A 62 18.17 -3.27 12.92
CA THR A 62 17.50 -3.35 11.61
C THR A 62 17.40 -4.82 11.19
N ARG A 63 16.20 -5.24 10.81
CA ARG A 63 15.97 -6.58 10.26
C ARG A 63 16.06 -6.52 8.74
N LEU A 64 17.02 -7.25 8.19
CA LEU A 64 17.25 -7.34 6.74
C LEU A 64 17.17 -8.79 6.30
N ARG A 65 16.64 -9.05 5.09
CA ARG A 65 16.58 -10.40 4.50
C ARG A 65 17.79 -10.72 3.60
N GLY A 66 18.83 -9.90 3.62
CA GLY A 66 20.02 -10.11 2.77
C GLY A 66 19.76 -9.96 1.26
N LEU A 67 18.58 -9.46 0.87
CA LEU A 67 18.23 -9.19 -0.51
C LEU A 67 18.44 -7.71 -0.84
N THR A 68 19.34 -7.42 -1.75
CA THR A 68 19.55 -6.06 -2.24
C THR A 68 18.66 -5.85 -3.47
N MET A 69 17.68 -4.96 -3.35
CA MET A 69 16.85 -4.54 -4.48
C MET A 69 17.18 -3.09 -4.82
N SER A 70 17.16 -2.79 -6.10
CA SER A 70 17.28 -1.42 -6.61
C SER A 70 16.13 -1.11 -7.55
N SER A 71 15.66 0.14 -7.54
CA SER A 71 14.76 0.62 -8.58
C SER A 71 15.58 0.98 -9.81
N VAL A 72 15.23 0.39 -10.96
CA VAL A 72 15.79 0.81 -12.25
C VAL A 72 14.83 1.84 -12.84
N SER A 73 15.33 3.06 -13.03
CA SER A 73 14.57 4.11 -13.71
C SER A 73 14.85 4.01 -15.20
N GLU A 74 13.89 3.52 -15.97
CA GLU A 74 13.96 3.59 -17.42
C GLU A 74 13.44 4.95 -17.92
N PRO A 75 14.08 5.56 -18.91
CA PRO A 75 13.57 6.79 -19.51
C PRO A 75 12.26 6.49 -20.23
N THR A 76 11.15 6.90 -19.62
CA THR A 76 9.81 6.69 -20.17
C THR A 76 9.25 8.00 -20.69
N GLY A 77 8.56 7.97 -21.85
CA GLY A 77 7.80 9.12 -22.35
C GLY A 77 6.59 9.43 -21.45
N PHE A 78 5.81 10.43 -21.86
CA PHE A 78 4.62 10.88 -21.11
C PHE A 78 3.68 9.74 -20.72
N TRP A 79 3.37 8.84 -21.64
CA TRP A 79 2.47 7.69 -21.39
C TRP A 79 3.04 6.69 -20.40
N GLY A 80 4.36 6.49 -20.41
CA GLY A 80 5.03 5.63 -19.42
C GLY A 80 4.96 6.23 -18.01
N LYS A 81 5.15 7.55 -17.89
CA LYS A 81 4.99 8.26 -16.60
C LYS A 81 3.56 8.18 -16.07
N LEU A 82 2.56 8.32 -16.95
CA LEU A 82 1.15 8.18 -16.59
C LEU A 82 0.83 6.76 -16.15
N GLY A 83 1.35 5.75 -16.85
CA GLY A 83 1.23 4.33 -16.47
C GLY A 83 1.87 4.04 -15.11
N TYR A 84 3.05 4.60 -14.84
CA TYR A 84 3.70 4.49 -13.54
C TYR A 84 2.87 5.12 -12.42
N ALA A 85 2.35 6.34 -12.62
CA ALA A 85 1.50 7.03 -11.66
C ALA A 85 0.22 6.22 -11.38
N TRP A 86 -0.41 5.65 -12.41
CA TRP A 86 -1.57 4.78 -12.27
C TRP A 86 -1.26 3.52 -11.45
N ASN A 87 -0.15 2.84 -11.76
CA ASN A 87 0.29 1.66 -11.01
C ASN A 87 0.60 1.99 -9.55
N THR A 88 1.22 3.15 -9.29
CA THR A 88 1.49 3.64 -7.94
C THR A 88 0.20 3.90 -7.17
N CYS A 89 -0.80 4.49 -7.82
CA CYS A 89 -2.11 4.74 -7.21
C CYS A 89 -2.82 3.41 -6.86
N LEU A 90 -2.81 2.44 -7.77
CA LEU A 90 -3.35 1.10 -7.51
C LEU A 90 -2.62 0.39 -6.36
N ASP A 91 -1.32 0.59 -6.27
CA ASP A 91 -0.51 0.02 -5.20
C ASP A 91 -0.87 0.63 -3.85
N PHE A 92 -1.03 1.94 -3.77
CA PHE A 92 -1.50 2.60 -2.56
C PHE A 92 -2.87 2.06 -2.09
N VAL A 93 -3.82 1.89 -3.03
CA VAL A 93 -5.12 1.29 -2.70
C VAL A 93 -4.95 -0.11 -2.11
N ARG A 94 -4.10 -0.95 -2.72
CA ARG A 94 -3.82 -2.30 -2.20
C ARG A 94 -3.18 -2.27 -0.81
N MET A 95 -2.19 -1.39 -0.59
CA MET A 95 -1.54 -1.23 0.70
C MET A 95 -2.55 -0.85 1.78
N VAL A 96 -3.48 0.06 1.49
CA VAL A 96 -4.54 0.44 2.43
C VAL A 96 -5.43 -0.75 2.77
N TRP A 97 -5.85 -1.54 1.77
CA TRP A 97 -6.68 -2.73 2.02
C TRP A 97 -5.96 -3.79 2.86
N VAL A 98 -4.68 -4.04 2.58
CA VAL A 98 -3.88 -4.99 3.38
C VAL A 98 -3.73 -4.48 4.81
N SER A 99 -3.41 -3.19 5.00
CA SER A 99 -3.28 -2.58 6.33
C SER A 99 -4.58 -2.59 7.12
N LEU A 100 -5.73 -2.41 6.46
CA LEU A 100 -7.05 -2.58 7.09
C LEU A 100 -7.29 -4.04 7.50
N GLY A 101 -6.89 -5.00 6.67
CA GLY A 101 -6.93 -6.42 7.02
C GLY A 101 -6.10 -6.73 8.26
N ASP A 102 -4.86 -6.22 8.32
CA ASP A 102 -3.95 -6.38 9.47
C ASP A 102 -4.55 -5.77 10.76
N LEU A 103 -5.21 -4.62 10.63
CA LEU A 103 -5.89 -3.98 11.76
C LEU A 103 -7.08 -4.81 12.25
N LEU A 104 -7.90 -5.34 11.33
CA LEU A 104 -9.08 -6.15 11.67
C LEU A 104 -8.70 -7.51 12.26
N THR A 105 -7.59 -8.09 11.81
CA THR A 105 -7.07 -9.36 12.35
C THR A 105 -6.27 -9.19 13.63
N GLY A 106 -5.97 -7.94 14.03
CA GLY A 106 -5.17 -7.64 15.21
C GLY A 106 -3.67 -7.86 15.02
N ALA A 107 -3.21 -8.07 13.77
CA ALA A 107 -1.78 -8.17 13.45
C ALA A 107 -1.05 -6.83 13.69
N VAL A 108 -1.77 -5.72 13.58
CA VAL A 108 -1.32 -4.36 13.91
C VAL A 108 -2.27 -3.77 14.93
N GLY A 109 -1.72 -3.16 15.99
CA GLY A 109 -2.50 -2.52 17.04
C GLY A 109 -2.92 -1.10 16.65
N LEU A 110 -4.03 -0.62 17.25
CA LEU A 110 -4.45 0.80 17.10
C LEU A 110 -3.38 1.80 17.57
N ARG A 111 -2.48 1.37 18.48
CA ARG A 111 -1.39 2.21 18.98
C ARG A 111 -0.25 2.40 17.97
N ASP A 112 -0.16 1.51 17.00
CA ASP A 112 0.86 1.54 15.93
C ASP A 112 0.45 2.48 14.79
N LEU A 113 -0.81 2.98 14.83
CA LEU A 113 -1.30 3.94 13.85
C LEU A 113 -0.73 5.32 14.14
N SER A 114 -0.04 5.89 13.16
CA SER A 114 0.43 7.27 13.24
C SER A 114 -0.76 8.24 13.17
N GLY A 115 -0.96 8.98 14.26
CA GLY A 115 -1.92 10.08 14.26
C GLY A 115 -1.41 11.31 13.47
N PRO A 116 -2.18 12.42 13.41
CA PRO A 116 -1.80 13.63 12.69
C PRO A 116 -0.41 14.18 13.04
N VAL A 117 -0.03 14.09 14.32
CA VAL A 117 1.31 14.51 14.79
C VAL A 117 2.40 13.62 14.22
N GLY A 118 2.17 12.29 14.17
CA GLY A 118 3.10 11.35 13.57
C GLY A 118 3.29 11.62 12.07
N ILE A 119 2.22 11.94 11.36
CA ILE A 119 2.29 12.31 9.94
C ILE A 119 3.14 13.56 9.73
N VAL A 120 2.93 14.60 10.54
CA VAL A 120 3.73 15.85 10.46
C VAL A 120 5.19 15.58 10.75
N ASN A 121 5.51 14.73 11.73
CA ASN A 121 6.89 14.35 12.05
C ASN A 121 7.54 13.61 10.87
N ILE A 122 6.85 12.62 10.27
CA ILE A 122 7.35 11.92 9.09
C ILE A 122 7.59 12.90 7.92
N MET A 123 6.67 13.84 7.69
CA MET A 123 6.85 14.86 6.65
C MET A 123 8.08 15.76 6.91
N GLY A 124 8.30 16.14 8.17
CA GLY A 124 9.47 16.92 8.58
C GLY A 124 10.77 16.13 8.39
N GLU A 125 10.79 14.87 8.79
CA GLU A 125 11.94 13.97 8.64
C GLU A 125 12.27 13.74 7.15
N VAL A 126 11.28 13.39 6.34
CA VAL A 126 11.44 13.22 4.88
C VAL A 126 11.96 14.50 4.22
N GLY A 127 11.43 15.65 4.59
CA GLY A 127 11.90 16.94 4.06
C GLY A 127 13.34 17.26 4.45
N SER A 128 13.71 17.07 5.72
CA SER A 128 15.04 17.40 6.24
C SER A 128 16.16 16.46 5.79
N HIS A 129 15.85 15.18 5.55
CA HIS A 129 16.82 14.18 5.10
C HIS A 129 16.92 14.06 3.56
N SER A 130 16.16 14.85 2.82
CA SER A 130 16.24 14.83 1.35
C SER A 130 17.49 15.62 0.90
N PRO A 131 18.33 15.04 0.00
CA PRO A 131 19.60 15.64 -0.42
C PRO A 131 19.44 16.98 -1.16
N THR A 132 18.35 17.11 -1.91
CA THR A 132 18.05 18.33 -2.66
C THR A 132 16.62 18.82 -2.42
N LEU A 133 16.35 20.09 -2.70
CA LEU A 133 14.99 20.64 -2.64
C LEU A 133 14.03 19.91 -3.61
N TYR A 134 14.54 19.48 -4.76
CA TYR A 134 13.77 18.69 -5.72
C TYR A 134 13.38 17.33 -5.13
N ASP A 135 14.32 16.61 -4.50
CA ASP A 135 14.04 15.33 -3.84
C ASP A 135 13.06 15.50 -2.68
N ALA A 136 13.21 16.57 -1.90
CA ALA A 136 12.28 16.90 -0.83
C ALA A 136 10.85 17.11 -1.38
N ALA A 137 10.70 17.91 -2.42
CA ALA A 137 9.40 18.16 -3.04
C ALA A 137 8.78 16.88 -3.63
N TRP A 138 9.60 16.04 -4.27
CA TRP A 138 9.16 14.76 -4.82
C TRP A 138 8.69 13.81 -3.72
N ASN A 139 9.49 13.63 -2.68
CA ASN A 139 9.19 12.73 -1.56
C ASN A 139 7.95 13.18 -0.78
N LEU A 140 7.82 14.48 -0.52
CA LEU A 140 6.63 15.06 0.12
C LEU A 140 5.39 14.92 -0.77
N GLY A 141 5.53 15.11 -2.09
CA GLY A 141 4.44 14.88 -3.05
C GLY A 141 3.97 13.42 -3.07
N TYR A 142 4.92 12.47 -3.03
CA TYR A 142 4.63 11.05 -2.93
C TYR A 142 3.88 10.69 -1.64
N LEU A 143 4.34 11.23 -0.50
CA LEU A 143 3.67 11.04 0.80
C LEU A 143 2.27 11.67 0.82
N ALA A 144 2.12 12.87 0.26
CA ALA A 144 0.81 13.52 0.13
C ALA A 144 -0.15 12.70 -0.74
N ALA A 145 0.32 12.11 -1.84
CA ALA A 145 -0.47 11.22 -2.68
C ALA A 145 -0.91 9.95 -1.94
N LEU A 146 -0.01 9.34 -1.16
CA LEU A 146 -0.33 8.20 -0.32
C LEU A 146 -1.43 8.53 0.70
N ILE A 147 -1.32 9.67 1.39
CA ILE A 147 -2.32 10.14 2.35
C ILE A 147 -3.66 10.40 1.66
N ALA A 148 -3.65 11.05 0.49
CA ALA A 148 -4.86 11.33 -0.26
C ALA A 148 -5.59 10.06 -0.71
N VAL A 149 -4.85 9.06 -1.20
CA VAL A 149 -5.43 7.75 -1.58
C VAL A 149 -5.96 7.02 -0.35
N ASN A 150 -5.22 7.03 0.76
CA ASN A 150 -5.67 6.43 2.02
C ASN A 150 -7.00 7.06 2.46
N LEU A 151 -7.09 8.39 2.48
CA LEU A 151 -8.32 9.11 2.84
C LEU A 151 -9.47 8.76 1.88
N ALA A 152 -9.21 8.68 0.58
CA ALA A 152 -10.22 8.31 -0.42
C ALA A 152 -10.75 6.88 -0.20
N VAL A 153 -9.85 5.91 0.04
CA VAL A 153 -10.25 4.51 0.31
C VAL A 153 -11.04 4.42 1.61
N MET A 154 -10.58 5.08 2.67
CA MET A 154 -11.30 5.10 3.95
C MET A 154 -12.69 5.69 3.80
N ASN A 155 -12.83 6.79 3.03
CA ASN A 155 -14.14 7.41 2.78
C ASN A 155 -15.09 6.55 1.94
N LEU A 156 -14.57 5.59 1.16
CA LEU A 156 -15.38 4.63 0.40
C LEU A 156 -15.82 3.41 1.22
N LEU A 157 -15.32 3.24 2.45
CA LEU A 157 -15.77 2.15 3.31
C LEU A 157 -17.25 2.31 3.70
N PRO A 158 -18.01 1.21 3.81
CA PRO A 158 -19.43 1.24 4.17
C PRO A 158 -19.61 1.49 5.69
N LEU A 159 -18.96 2.52 6.21
CA LEU A 159 -19.02 2.89 7.61
C LEU A 159 -19.95 4.09 7.83
N PRO A 160 -20.67 4.13 8.96
CA PRO A 160 -21.44 5.30 9.36
C PRO A 160 -20.56 6.56 9.38
N ALA A 161 -21.14 7.70 9.03
CA ALA A 161 -20.48 9.01 8.96
C ALA A 161 -19.46 9.20 7.81
N LEU A 162 -19.24 8.19 6.96
CA LEU A 162 -18.41 8.30 5.76
C LEU A 162 -19.26 8.29 4.48
N ASP A 163 -18.75 8.87 3.40
CA ASP A 163 -19.47 8.93 2.11
C ASP A 163 -19.81 7.55 1.56
N GLY A 164 -18.91 6.57 1.77
CA GLY A 164 -19.12 5.16 1.39
C GLY A 164 -20.34 4.54 2.10
N GLY A 165 -20.61 4.92 3.33
CA GLY A 165 -21.83 4.52 4.04
C GLY A 165 -23.08 4.98 3.30
N ARG A 166 -23.13 6.24 2.84
CA ARG A 166 -24.24 6.79 2.06
C ARG A 166 -24.43 6.04 0.73
N VAL A 167 -23.35 5.85 0.00
CA VAL A 167 -23.37 5.10 -1.26
C VAL A 167 -23.86 3.67 -1.04
N PHE A 168 -23.36 3.01 0.00
CA PHE A 168 -23.79 1.66 0.35
C PHE A 168 -25.30 1.58 0.65
N PHE A 169 -25.85 2.51 1.45
CA PHE A 169 -27.28 2.54 1.74
C PHE A 169 -28.14 2.87 0.52
N LEU A 170 -27.67 3.75 -0.37
CA LEU A 170 -28.34 4.02 -1.64
C LEU A 170 -28.40 2.79 -2.53
N LEU A 171 -27.29 2.06 -2.65
CA LEU A 171 -27.21 0.83 -3.42
C LEU A 171 -28.08 -0.27 -2.81
N LEU A 172 -28.05 -0.42 -1.50
CA LEU A 172 -28.86 -1.38 -0.76
C LEU A 172 -30.36 -1.07 -0.93
N ASN A 173 -30.78 0.19 -0.82
CA ASN A 173 -32.14 0.62 -1.06
C ASN A 173 -32.57 0.37 -2.51
N GLY A 174 -31.69 0.65 -3.48
CA GLY A 174 -31.96 0.38 -4.89
C GLY A 174 -32.15 -1.12 -5.16
N LEU A 175 -31.28 -1.96 -4.57
CA LEU A 175 -31.37 -3.40 -4.69
C LEU A 175 -32.63 -3.97 -4.05
N LEU A 176 -32.96 -3.57 -2.82
CA LEU A 176 -34.16 -3.99 -2.11
C LEU A 176 -35.44 -3.56 -2.82
N TYR A 177 -35.45 -2.35 -3.40
CA TYR A 177 -36.57 -1.88 -4.17
C TYR A 177 -36.74 -2.67 -5.49
N GLY A 178 -35.63 -3.00 -6.16
CA GLY A 178 -35.65 -3.81 -7.38
C GLY A 178 -36.13 -5.25 -7.17
N LEU A 179 -35.69 -5.89 -6.04
CA LEU A 179 -36.03 -7.29 -5.76
C LEU A 179 -37.36 -7.45 -5.00
N PHE A 180 -37.62 -6.59 -4.02
CA PHE A 180 -38.74 -6.79 -3.08
C PHE A 180 -39.77 -5.67 -3.11
N ARG A 181 -39.58 -4.61 -3.93
CA ARG A 181 -40.41 -3.39 -3.97
C ARG A 181 -40.58 -2.73 -2.58
N LYS A 182 -39.67 -3.03 -1.61
CA LYS A 182 -39.65 -2.42 -0.29
C LYS A 182 -38.50 -1.42 -0.23
N LYS A 183 -38.77 -0.24 0.33
CA LYS A 183 -37.74 0.77 0.64
C LYS A 183 -37.41 0.72 2.13
N ILE A 184 -36.14 0.91 2.49
CA ILE A 184 -35.75 1.15 3.87
C ILE A 184 -36.26 2.54 4.26
N ASP A 185 -36.89 2.66 5.44
CA ASP A 185 -37.41 3.92 5.92
C ASP A 185 -36.28 4.94 6.13
N ALA A 186 -36.50 6.17 5.66
CA ALA A 186 -35.53 7.27 5.76
C ALA A 186 -35.10 7.58 7.22
N ARG A 187 -35.82 7.09 8.22
CA ARG A 187 -35.43 7.18 9.62
C ARG A 187 -34.13 6.45 9.95
N TYR A 188 -33.86 5.32 9.27
CA TYR A 188 -32.60 4.56 9.46
C TYR A 188 -31.42 5.26 8.81
N GLU A 189 -31.64 6.04 7.77
CA GLU A 189 -30.63 6.87 7.12
C GLU A 189 -30.16 8.00 8.06
N GLY A 190 -31.05 8.54 8.90
CA GLY A 190 -30.74 9.58 9.89
C GLY A 190 -29.94 9.09 11.12
N TYR A 191 -29.92 7.78 11.41
CA TYR A 191 -29.10 7.20 12.49
C TYR A 191 -27.66 6.88 12.05
N VAL A 192 -27.38 6.93 10.75
CA VAL A 192 -26.07 6.64 10.15
C VAL A 192 -25.29 7.95 9.91
N HIS A 193 -25.91 9.07 10.14
CA HIS A 193 -25.34 10.42 10.09
C HIS A 193 -25.41 11.07 11.46
#